data_e797382939600abe3023e6197c2a6785
#
_entry.id   e797382939600abe3023e6197c2a6785
#
_cell.length_a   1.000
_cell.length_b   1.000
_cell.length_c   1.000
_cell.angle_alpha   90.00
_cell.angle_beta   90.00
_cell.angle_gamma   90.00
#
_symmetry.space_group_name_H-M   'P 1'
#
loop_
_entity.id
_entity.type
_entity.pdbx_description
1 polymer ?
#
loop_
_entity_poly.entity_id
_entity_poly.type
_entity_poly.pdbx_seq_one_letter_code
_entity_poly.pdbx_strand_id
1 'polypeptide(L)'
;MKQKKIFRTIYNICVLIILIAGAWLVVDHFVHFGEGEYTDNATVQQHITPVNARVGGFIKEIRFNEYQPVHKGDTLVVIEDSEYRLRLAQAEADLQRELVGGAATTSGIDATRQSISVSDAGIDEARVRMENAKADDHRYAQLLKSDAVTQQQYDQIHTAYLAAKARYEQAVRGKGTLARTEQEQGHRLSQNHASVDVARAQVSLAKLNLSYTVIVATADGVVGKKNIHVGQLVQPGQAMVDI
;
A
#
# COMPACT_ATOMS: atom_id res chain seq x y z
N MET A 1 27.92 -75.75 -83.98
CA MET A 1 28.25 -75.26 -82.64
C MET A 1 28.20 -73.77 -82.38
N LYS A 2 28.10 -72.92 -83.39
CA LYS A 2 28.07 -71.46 -83.22
C LYS A 2 26.72 -70.85 -82.73
N GLN A 3 25.57 -71.46 -83.10
CA GLN A 3 24.26 -70.94 -82.77
C GLN A 3 23.91 -71.00 -81.27
N LYS A 4 24.34 -72.01 -80.54
CA LYS A 4 24.11 -72.18 -79.07
C LYS A 4 24.85 -71.12 -78.23
N LYS A 5 26.00 -70.60 -78.70
CA LYS A 5 26.77 -69.58 -78.00
C LYS A 5 26.08 -68.21 -78.16
N ILE A 6 25.56 -67.90 -79.34
CA ILE A 6 24.91 -66.64 -79.57
C ILE A 6 23.60 -66.52 -78.76
N PHE A 7 22.82 -67.59 -78.65
CA PHE A 7 21.58 -67.59 -77.87
C PHE A 7 21.86 -67.41 -76.36
N ARG A 8 22.95 -67.99 -75.85
CA ARG A 8 23.37 -67.81 -74.47
C ARG A 8 23.90 -66.44 -74.16
N THR A 9 24.52 -65.78 -75.12
CA THR A 9 24.98 -64.40 -74.98
C THR A 9 23.82 -63.43 -74.99
N ILE A 10 22.83 -63.64 -75.86
CA ILE A 10 21.61 -62.82 -75.91
C ILE A 10 20.80 -62.99 -74.60
N TYR A 11 20.66 -64.20 -74.11
CA TYR A 11 19.98 -64.44 -72.83
C TYR A 11 20.67 -63.72 -71.65
N ASN A 12 21.98 -63.76 -71.55
CA ASN A 12 22.74 -63.06 -70.50
C ASN A 12 22.61 -61.54 -70.59
N ILE A 13 22.54 -61.00 -71.81
CA ILE A 13 22.29 -59.57 -72.05
C ILE A 13 20.91 -59.17 -71.61
N CYS A 14 19.88 -59.99 -71.93
CA CYS A 14 18.50 -59.72 -71.49
C CYS A 14 18.38 -59.78 -69.94
N VAL A 15 19.02 -60.77 -69.30
CA VAL A 15 19.01 -60.84 -67.83
C VAL A 15 19.72 -59.63 -67.18
N LEU A 16 20.82 -59.18 -67.80
CA LEU A 16 21.56 -58.01 -67.30
C LEU A 16 20.69 -56.71 -67.41
N ILE A 17 20.00 -56.56 -68.51
CA ILE A 17 19.09 -55.40 -68.74
C ILE A 17 17.95 -55.38 -67.71
N ILE A 18 17.37 -56.60 -67.43
CA ILE A 18 16.28 -56.69 -66.42
C ILE A 18 16.82 -56.40 -65.02
N LEU A 19 18.04 -56.85 -64.68
CA LEU A 19 18.64 -56.51 -63.39
C LEU A 19 18.94 -55.00 -63.22
N ILE A 20 19.44 -54.38 -64.31
CA ILE A 20 19.70 -52.92 -64.32
C ILE A 20 18.38 -52.14 -64.18
N ALA A 21 17.33 -52.54 -64.95
CA ALA A 21 16.01 -51.93 -64.86
C ALA A 21 15.38 -52.14 -63.45
N GLY A 22 15.51 -53.35 -62.90
CA GLY A 22 15.05 -53.61 -61.51
C GLY A 22 15.79 -52.80 -60.46
N ALA A 23 17.14 -52.73 -60.58
CA ALA A 23 17.92 -51.89 -59.69
C ALA A 23 17.56 -50.39 -59.78
N TRP A 24 17.28 -49.90 -61.00
CA TRP A 24 16.85 -48.51 -61.21
C TRP A 24 15.48 -48.23 -60.59
N LEU A 25 14.51 -49.13 -60.74
CA LEU A 25 13.19 -49.03 -60.11
C LEU A 25 13.29 -49.06 -58.59
N VAL A 26 14.19 -49.86 -58.03
CA VAL A 26 14.42 -49.88 -56.56
C VAL A 26 15.06 -48.57 -56.10
N VAL A 27 16.04 -48.05 -56.84
CA VAL A 27 16.67 -46.77 -56.48
C VAL A 27 15.68 -45.64 -56.64
N ASP A 28 14.86 -45.62 -57.69
CA ASP A 28 13.81 -44.58 -57.89
C ASP A 28 12.72 -44.65 -56.81
N HIS A 29 12.38 -45.87 -56.35
CA HIS A 29 11.37 -46.04 -55.31
C HIS A 29 11.90 -45.76 -53.89
N PHE A 30 13.16 -46.08 -53.59
CA PHE A 30 13.77 -45.88 -52.26
C PHE A 30 14.48 -44.54 -52.09
N VAL A 31 14.96 -43.93 -53.16
CA VAL A 31 15.71 -42.67 -53.11
C VAL A 31 14.88 -41.60 -53.85
N HIS A 32 13.97 -41.01 -53.14
CA HIS A 32 13.25 -39.81 -53.61
C HIS A 32 14.22 -38.63 -53.69
N PHE A 33 15.00 -38.52 -54.74
CA PHE A 33 15.80 -37.32 -55.01
C PHE A 33 14.89 -36.19 -55.50
N GLY A 34 14.37 -35.38 -54.56
CA GLY A 34 13.67 -34.14 -54.94
C GLY A 34 12.42 -33.79 -54.18
N GLU A 35 11.96 -34.60 -53.25
CA GLU A 35 10.91 -34.13 -52.35
C GLU A 35 11.61 -33.33 -51.23
N GLY A 36 11.59 -32.00 -51.37
CA GLY A 36 11.92 -31.10 -50.28
C GLY A 36 11.00 -31.46 -49.10
N GLU A 37 11.60 -31.63 -47.89
CA GLU A 37 10.80 -31.74 -46.67
C GLU A 37 9.94 -30.51 -46.53
N TYR A 38 8.67 -30.62 -46.88
CA TYR A 38 7.65 -29.61 -46.51
C TYR A 38 7.34 -29.81 -45.05
N THR A 39 7.93 -28.94 -44.21
CA THR A 39 7.49 -28.83 -42.83
C THR A 39 6.33 -27.84 -42.78
N ASP A 40 5.12 -28.34 -42.65
CA ASP A 40 3.91 -27.53 -42.40
C ASP A 40 3.88 -26.92 -40.98
N ASN A 41 4.96 -27.09 -40.21
CA ASN A 41 5.04 -26.72 -38.80
C ASN A 41 5.75 -25.38 -38.56
N ALA A 42 5.85 -24.48 -39.54
CA ALA A 42 6.34 -23.13 -39.32
C ALA A 42 5.23 -22.27 -38.70
N THR A 43 5.08 -22.29 -37.38
CA THR A 43 4.24 -21.35 -36.65
C THR A 43 5.05 -20.09 -36.35
N VAL A 44 4.59 -18.95 -36.87
CA VAL A 44 5.10 -17.63 -36.46
C VAL A 44 4.57 -17.36 -35.04
N GLN A 45 5.45 -17.44 -34.05
CA GLN A 45 5.12 -17.05 -32.68
C GLN A 45 5.37 -15.52 -32.54
N GLN A 46 4.33 -14.78 -32.32
CA GLN A 46 4.38 -13.37 -31.97
C GLN A 46 4.33 -13.24 -30.44
N HIS A 47 5.08 -12.29 -29.88
CA HIS A 47 4.91 -11.93 -28.46
C HIS A 47 3.52 -11.35 -28.25
N ILE A 48 2.68 -12.10 -27.54
CA ILE A 48 1.32 -11.67 -27.18
C ILE A 48 1.36 -11.19 -25.74
N THR A 49 0.95 -9.97 -25.50
CA THR A 49 0.83 -9.39 -24.16
C THR A 49 -0.65 -9.31 -23.79
N PRO A 50 -1.16 -10.18 -22.92
CA PRO A 50 -2.55 -10.13 -22.50
C PRO A 50 -2.78 -8.93 -21.57
N VAL A 51 -3.82 -8.16 -21.85
CA VAL A 51 -4.30 -7.07 -21.00
C VAL A 51 -5.46 -7.59 -20.15
N ASN A 52 -5.22 -7.74 -18.85
CA ASN A 52 -6.18 -8.32 -17.92
C ASN A 52 -6.86 -7.24 -17.07
N ALA A 53 -8.14 -7.44 -16.72
CA ALA A 53 -8.84 -6.64 -15.74
C ALA A 53 -8.20 -6.83 -14.36
N ARG A 54 -7.92 -5.73 -13.65
CA ARG A 54 -7.41 -5.77 -12.26
C ARG A 54 -8.53 -5.66 -11.24
N VAL A 55 -9.67 -5.12 -11.65
CA VAL A 55 -10.87 -4.93 -10.82
C VAL A 55 -12.09 -5.48 -11.54
N GLY A 56 -13.12 -5.89 -10.78
CA GLY A 56 -14.38 -6.38 -11.33
C GLY A 56 -15.37 -5.26 -11.57
N GLY A 57 -16.31 -5.48 -12.49
CA GLY A 57 -17.39 -4.53 -12.76
C GLY A 57 -17.97 -4.71 -14.17
N PHE A 58 -18.98 -3.93 -14.51
CA PHE A 58 -19.55 -3.96 -15.84
C PHE A 58 -18.75 -3.09 -16.81
N ILE A 59 -18.54 -3.55 -18.03
CA ILE A 59 -17.89 -2.76 -19.08
C ILE A 59 -18.83 -1.63 -19.47
N LYS A 60 -18.40 -0.39 -19.24
CA LYS A 60 -19.13 0.83 -19.59
C LYS A 60 -18.87 1.23 -21.04
N GLU A 61 -17.61 1.15 -21.48
CA GLU A 61 -17.18 1.61 -22.80
C GLU A 61 -15.96 0.82 -23.28
N ILE A 62 -15.89 0.56 -24.59
CA ILE A 62 -14.74 -0.01 -25.28
C ILE A 62 -14.27 1.01 -26.31
N ARG A 63 -13.00 1.44 -26.23
CA ARG A 63 -12.42 2.53 -27.02
C ARG A 63 -11.42 2.08 -28.07
N PHE A 64 -11.48 0.83 -28.49
CA PHE A 64 -10.63 0.31 -29.55
C PHE A 64 -11.43 -0.49 -30.56
N ASN A 65 -10.88 -0.62 -31.75
CA ASN A 65 -11.37 -1.55 -32.81
C ASN A 65 -10.41 -2.73 -32.95
N GLU A 66 -10.91 -3.86 -33.42
CA GLU A 66 -10.06 -5.02 -33.71
C GLU A 66 -8.98 -4.66 -34.72
N TYR A 67 -7.76 -5.16 -34.48
CA TYR A 67 -6.58 -4.94 -35.32
C TYR A 67 -6.14 -3.48 -35.45
N GLN A 68 -6.56 -2.63 -34.52
CA GLN A 68 -6.13 -1.24 -34.47
C GLN A 68 -4.73 -1.13 -33.84
N PRO A 69 -3.79 -0.32 -34.40
CA PRO A 69 -2.55 0.03 -33.71
C PRO A 69 -2.83 0.91 -32.50
N VAL A 70 -2.17 0.60 -31.38
CA VAL A 70 -2.28 1.34 -30.11
C VAL A 70 -0.91 1.59 -29.52
N HIS A 71 -0.79 2.68 -28.77
CA HIS A 71 0.41 3.03 -28.04
C HIS A 71 0.23 2.73 -26.55
N LYS A 72 1.34 2.47 -25.88
CA LYS A 72 1.35 2.29 -24.44
C LYS A 72 0.71 3.49 -23.72
N GLY A 73 -0.30 3.21 -22.91
CA GLY A 73 -1.08 4.23 -22.17
C GLY A 73 -2.41 4.58 -22.82
N ASP A 74 -2.68 4.15 -24.05
CA ASP A 74 -3.98 4.37 -24.69
C ASP A 74 -5.08 3.65 -23.90
N THR A 75 -6.21 4.34 -23.68
CA THR A 75 -7.37 3.75 -22.98
C THR A 75 -8.10 2.78 -23.91
N LEU A 76 -8.15 1.52 -23.49
CA LEU A 76 -8.81 0.45 -24.23
C LEU A 76 -10.24 0.20 -23.75
N VAL A 77 -10.43 0.05 -22.45
CA VAL A 77 -11.72 -0.29 -21.84
C VAL A 77 -11.95 0.55 -20.59
N VAL A 78 -13.19 0.97 -20.40
CA VAL A 78 -13.63 1.64 -19.18
C VAL A 78 -14.65 0.75 -18.48
N ILE A 79 -14.39 0.39 -17.25
CA ILE A 79 -15.30 -0.32 -16.34
C ILE A 79 -16.14 0.73 -15.59
N GLU A 80 -17.37 0.38 -15.21
CA GLU A 80 -18.25 1.19 -14.37
C GLU A 80 -17.54 1.57 -13.07
N ASP A 81 -17.36 2.87 -12.83
CA ASP A 81 -16.54 3.40 -11.73
C ASP A 81 -17.35 3.90 -10.53
N SER A 82 -18.68 3.89 -10.61
CA SER A 82 -19.58 4.47 -9.61
C SER A 82 -19.32 3.91 -8.19
N GLU A 83 -19.19 2.60 -8.06
CA GLU A 83 -18.91 1.95 -6.78
C GLU A 83 -17.51 2.33 -6.24
N TYR A 84 -16.50 2.38 -7.09
CA TYR A 84 -15.13 2.73 -6.72
C TYR A 84 -15.03 4.20 -6.29
N ARG A 85 -15.79 5.11 -6.91
CA ARG A 85 -15.89 6.51 -6.49
C ARG A 85 -16.54 6.65 -5.12
N LEU A 86 -17.60 5.88 -4.85
CA LEU A 86 -18.24 5.86 -3.53
C LEU A 86 -17.30 5.32 -2.45
N ARG A 87 -16.55 4.26 -2.74
CA ARG A 87 -15.53 3.72 -1.82
C ARG A 87 -14.42 4.74 -1.55
N LEU A 88 -13.99 5.48 -2.57
CA LEU A 88 -13.03 6.56 -2.40
C LEU A 88 -13.58 7.68 -1.51
N ALA A 89 -14.80 8.15 -1.78
CA ALA A 89 -15.46 9.18 -0.98
C ALA A 89 -15.62 8.75 0.49
N GLN A 90 -15.97 7.49 0.73
CA GLN A 90 -16.03 6.92 2.08
C GLN A 90 -14.66 6.96 2.77
N ALA A 91 -13.60 6.50 2.11
CA ALA A 91 -12.25 6.49 2.68
C ALA A 91 -11.74 7.93 2.95
N GLU A 92 -12.06 8.90 2.08
CA GLU A 92 -11.72 10.32 2.27
C GLU A 92 -12.47 10.92 3.46
N ALA A 93 -13.75 10.57 3.66
CA ALA A 93 -14.53 11.00 4.83
C ALA A 93 -13.96 10.40 6.13
N ASP A 94 -13.56 9.13 6.11
CA ASP A 94 -12.93 8.47 7.25
C ASP A 94 -11.59 9.12 7.61
N LEU A 95 -10.74 9.44 6.62
CA LEU A 95 -9.51 10.20 6.83
C LEU A 95 -9.79 11.58 7.45
N GLN A 96 -10.79 12.28 6.95
CA GLN A 96 -11.17 13.61 7.48
C GLN A 96 -11.63 13.51 8.94
N ARG A 97 -12.37 12.47 9.31
CA ARG A 97 -12.79 12.21 10.70
C ARG A 97 -11.58 12.04 11.63
N GLU A 98 -10.59 11.23 11.22
CA GLU A 98 -9.38 11.01 12.02
C GLU A 98 -8.53 12.29 12.16
N LEU A 99 -8.43 13.11 11.11
CA LEU A 99 -7.73 14.38 11.14
C LEU A 99 -8.38 15.37 12.13
N VAL A 100 -9.71 15.45 12.11
CA VAL A 100 -10.47 16.31 13.05
C VAL A 100 -10.31 15.80 14.49
N GLY A 101 -10.32 14.48 14.69
CA GLY A 101 -10.07 13.86 16.00
C GLY A 101 -8.69 14.22 16.56
N GLY A 102 -7.67 14.22 15.72
CA GLY A 102 -6.31 14.64 16.08
C GLY A 102 -6.23 16.13 16.45
N ALA A 103 -6.88 16.99 15.68
CA ALA A 103 -6.94 18.42 15.97
C ALA A 103 -7.64 18.70 17.32
N ALA A 104 -8.72 18.00 17.63
CA ALA A 104 -9.41 18.09 18.92
C ALA A 104 -8.50 17.66 20.08
N THR A 105 -7.75 16.57 19.91
CA THR A 105 -6.78 16.11 20.92
C THR A 105 -5.66 17.12 21.15
N THR A 106 -5.13 17.73 20.07
CA THR A 106 -4.12 18.78 20.15
C THR A 106 -4.65 19.99 20.94
N SER A 107 -5.87 20.45 20.65
CA SER A 107 -6.50 21.54 21.40
C SER A 107 -6.66 21.19 22.90
N GLY A 108 -6.97 19.94 23.22
CA GLY A 108 -7.02 19.45 24.59
C GLY A 108 -5.67 19.51 25.31
N ILE A 109 -4.59 19.14 24.62
CA ILE A 109 -3.21 19.25 25.12
C ILE A 109 -2.87 20.71 25.43
N ASP A 110 -3.18 21.64 24.52
CA ASP A 110 -2.89 23.06 24.69
C ASP A 110 -3.66 23.65 25.88
N ALA A 111 -4.93 23.27 26.06
CA ALA A 111 -5.70 23.65 27.24
C ALA A 111 -5.11 23.12 28.55
N THR A 112 -4.60 21.88 28.54
CA THR A 112 -3.92 21.27 29.70
C THR A 112 -2.61 22.01 30.00
N ARG A 113 -1.81 22.35 28.99
CA ARG A 113 -0.59 23.17 29.14
C ARG A 113 -0.86 24.54 29.75
N GLN A 114 -1.94 25.18 29.30
CA GLN A 114 -2.37 26.45 29.89
C GLN A 114 -2.72 26.27 31.38
N SER A 115 -3.40 25.17 31.73
CA SER A 115 -3.72 24.84 33.13
C SER A 115 -2.46 24.57 33.97
N ILE A 116 -1.44 23.93 33.38
CA ILE A 116 -0.13 23.73 34.04
C ILE A 116 0.54 25.07 34.29
N SER A 117 0.52 25.99 33.32
CA SER A 117 1.10 27.33 33.49
C SER A 117 0.43 28.14 34.63
N VAL A 118 -0.90 28.05 34.72
CA VAL A 118 -1.64 28.67 35.86
C VAL A 118 -1.28 28.00 37.19
N SER A 119 -1.14 26.68 37.21
CA SER A 119 -0.70 25.93 38.40
C SER A 119 0.71 26.32 38.84
N ASP A 120 1.63 26.60 37.90
CA ASP A 120 2.98 27.06 38.19
C ASP A 120 2.98 28.40 38.91
N ALA A 121 2.17 29.38 38.47
CA ALA A 121 2.01 30.64 39.18
C ALA A 121 1.47 30.44 40.60
N GLY A 122 0.51 29.52 40.77
CA GLY A 122 0.00 29.17 42.11
C GLY A 122 1.05 28.47 43.02
N ILE A 123 1.92 27.66 42.43
CA ILE A 123 3.04 27.04 43.16
C ILE A 123 4.05 28.09 43.62
N ASP A 124 4.39 29.05 42.73
CA ASP A 124 5.31 30.14 43.09
C ASP A 124 4.75 31.02 44.22
N GLU A 125 3.46 31.33 44.18
CA GLU A 125 2.80 32.03 45.29
C GLU A 125 2.87 31.24 46.61
N ALA A 126 2.51 29.95 46.56
CA ALA A 126 2.56 29.09 47.76
C ALA A 126 3.97 28.93 48.28
N ARG A 127 4.99 28.87 47.41
CA ARG A 127 6.40 28.80 47.76
C ARG A 127 6.83 30.07 48.52
N VAL A 128 6.54 31.24 48.00
CA VAL A 128 6.89 32.50 48.67
C VAL A 128 6.25 32.60 50.06
N ARG A 129 4.97 32.22 50.17
CA ARG A 129 4.30 32.14 51.47
C ARG A 129 4.97 31.18 52.48
N MET A 130 5.35 30.01 52.01
CA MET A 130 6.05 29.00 52.80
C MET A 130 7.43 29.51 53.25
N GLU A 131 8.19 30.15 52.32
CA GLU A 131 9.54 30.67 52.66
C GLU A 131 9.44 31.81 53.68
N ASN A 132 8.46 32.72 53.60
CA ASN A 132 8.22 33.74 54.56
C ASN A 132 7.85 33.17 55.94
N ALA A 133 6.92 32.18 55.97
CA ALA A 133 6.53 31.52 57.21
C ALA A 133 7.70 30.75 57.85
N LYS A 134 8.57 30.13 56.99
CA LYS A 134 9.79 29.46 57.45
C LYS A 134 10.81 30.42 58.07
N ALA A 135 10.97 31.61 57.49
CA ALA A 135 11.84 32.66 58.04
C ALA A 135 11.36 33.16 59.42
N ASP A 136 10.02 33.32 59.57
CA ASP A 136 9.42 33.68 60.84
C ASP A 136 9.56 32.55 61.87
N ASP A 137 9.30 31.31 61.50
CA ASP A 137 9.52 30.12 62.39
C ASP A 137 10.95 30.08 62.91
N HIS A 138 11.93 30.25 62.01
CA HIS A 138 13.34 30.26 62.39
C HIS A 138 13.69 31.43 63.37
N ARG A 139 13.13 32.63 63.10
CA ARG A 139 13.31 33.82 63.93
C ARG A 139 12.74 33.59 65.35
N TYR A 140 11.49 33.09 65.41
CA TYR A 140 10.83 32.82 66.72
C TYR A 140 11.48 31.68 67.49
N ALA A 141 11.99 30.67 66.76
CA ALA A 141 12.79 29.61 67.41
C ALA A 141 14.08 30.15 68.14
N GLN A 142 14.71 31.19 67.57
CA GLN A 142 15.86 31.85 68.21
C GLN A 142 15.44 32.71 69.38
N LEU A 143 14.32 33.48 69.23
CA LEU A 143 13.80 34.31 70.31
C LEU A 143 13.30 33.47 71.49
N LEU A 144 12.72 32.30 71.22
CA LEU A 144 12.35 31.36 72.30
C LEU A 144 13.56 30.88 73.09
N LYS A 145 14.71 30.61 72.47
CA LYS A 145 15.98 30.20 73.16
C LYS A 145 16.56 31.30 74.04
N SER A 146 16.21 32.55 73.75
CA SER A 146 16.61 33.75 74.56
C SER A 146 15.54 34.21 75.55
N ASP A 147 14.49 33.39 75.74
CA ASP A 147 13.31 33.73 76.58
C ASP A 147 12.61 35.03 76.22
N ALA A 148 12.77 35.49 74.98
CA ALA A 148 12.16 36.75 74.46
C ALA A 148 10.72 36.58 73.99
N VAL A 149 10.21 35.33 73.77
CA VAL A 149 8.84 35.01 73.40
C VAL A 149 8.34 33.79 74.19
N THR A 150 7.01 33.66 74.29
CA THR A 150 6.40 32.51 74.99
C THR A 150 6.37 31.27 74.09
N GLN A 151 6.29 30.08 74.63
CA GLN A 151 6.14 28.82 73.93
C GLN A 151 4.87 28.85 73.03
N GLN A 152 3.77 29.39 73.54
CA GLN A 152 2.51 29.54 72.79
C GLN A 152 2.69 30.39 71.54
N GLN A 153 3.45 31.46 71.59
CA GLN A 153 3.72 32.35 70.42
C GLN A 153 4.55 31.57 69.35
N TYR A 154 5.58 30.83 69.82
CA TYR A 154 6.36 29.97 68.91
C TYR A 154 5.47 28.90 68.23
N ASP A 155 4.66 28.17 68.99
CA ASP A 155 3.81 27.09 68.51
C ASP A 155 2.79 27.62 67.43
N GLN A 156 2.28 28.85 67.61
CA GLN A 156 1.42 29.49 66.59
C GLN A 156 2.14 29.73 65.27
N ILE A 157 3.37 30.27 65.34
CA ILE A 157 4.19 30.52 64.14
C ILE A 157 4.62 29.22 63.48
N HIS A 158 5.05 28.23 64.28
CA HIS A 158 5.41 26.90 63.76
C HIS A 158 4.24 26.21 63.05
N THR A 159 3.04 26.28 63.62
CA THR A 159 1.82 25.75 62.97
C THR A 159 1.50 26.45 61.66
N ALA A 160 1.68 27.78 61.61
CA ALA A 160 1.51 28.56 60.40
C ALA A 160 2.49 28.15 59.29
N TYR A 161 3.77 27.93 59.67
CA TYR A 161 4.74 27.37 58.69
C TYR A 161 4.35 25.99 58.18
N LEU A 162 3.96 25.05 59.06
CA LEU A 162 3.55 23.71 58.67
C LEU A 162 2.32 23.76 57.72
N ALA A 163 1.36 24.66 58.00
CA ALA A 163 0.20 24.86 57.13
C ALA A 163 0.60 25.42 55.76
N ALA A 164 1.51 26.41 55.71
CA ALA A 164 2.00 26.96 54.44
C ALA A 164 2.78 25.91 53.62
N LYS A 165 3.62 25.09 54.28
CA LYS A 165 4.36 23.96 53.70
C LYS A 165 3.39 22.94 53.08
N ALA A 166 2.35 22.55 53.84
CA ALA A 166 1.35 21.59 53.35
C ALA A 166 0.61 22.10 52.08
N ARG A 167 0.30 23.41 52.03
CA ARG A 167 -0.31 24.04 50.85
C ARG A 167 0.62 24.04 49.64
N TYR A 168 1.90 24.36 49.84
CA TYR A 168 2.90 24.28 48.76
C TYR A 168 3.02 22.86 48.21
N GLU A 169 3.16 21.85 49.07
CA GLU A 169 3.24 20.46 48.67
C GLU A 169 1.97 19.98 47.96
N GLN A 170 0.80 20.43 48.38
CA GLN A 170 -0.47 20.16 47.71
C GLN A 170 -0.50 20.74 46.31
N ALA A 171 -0.05 21.98 46.12
CA ALA A 171 0.02 22.63 44.81
C ALA A 171 0.97 21.89 43.85
N VAL A 172 2.16 21.48 44.35
CA VAL A 172 3.13 20.69 43.58
C VAL A 172 2.53 19.34 43.13
N ARG A 173 1.84 18.63 44.06
CA ARG A 173 1.16 17.37 43.70
C ARG A 173 0.04 17.61 42.64
N GLY A 174 -0.70 18.71 42.75
CA GLY A 174 -1.72 19.10 41.78
C GLY A 174 -1.14 19.29 40.38
N LYS A 175 0.00 19.98 40.21
CA LYS A 175 0.70 20.07 38.92
C LYS A 175 1.11 18.69 38.39
N GLY A 176 1.59 17.79 39.27
CA GLY A 176 1.96 16.43 38.87
C GLY A 176 0.82 15.64 38.25
N THR A 177 -0.44 15.85 38.68
CA THR A 177 -1.61 15.22 38.05
C THR A 177 -1.89 15.80 36.65
N LEU A 178 -1.80 17.11 36.47
CA LEU A 178 -1.96 17.77 35.16
C LEU A 178 -0.88 17.31 34.18
N ALA A 179 0.37 17.19 34.59
CA ALA A 179 1.46 16.70 33.77
C ALA A 179 1.22 15.24 33.28
N ARG A 180 0.67 14.37 34.15
CA ARG A 180 0.28 13.03 33.74
C ARG A 180 -0.86 13.03 32.71
N THR A 181 -1.85 13.90 32.91
CA THR A 181 -2.95 14.08 31.94
C THR A 181 -2.43 14.54 30.59
N GLU A 182 -1.48 15.51 30.56
CA GLU A 182 -0.85 15.95 29.31
C GLU A 182 -0.11 14.78 28.63
N GLN A 183 0.63 13.96 29.37
CA GLN A 183 1.31 12.80 28.85
C GLN A 183 0.33 11.77 28.25
N GLU A 184 -0.77 11.46 28.95
CA GLU A 184 -1.82 10.57 28.44
C GLU A 184 -2.44 11.10 27.14
N GLN A 185 -2.71 12.39 27.07
CA GLN A 185 -3.21 13.04 25.84
C GLN A 185 -2.17 12.96 24.71
N GLY A 186 -0.87 13.09 25.02
CA GLY A 186 0.23 12.91 24.09
C GLY A 186 0.26 11.48 23.51
N HIS A 187 0.04 10.45 24.32
CA HIS A 187 -0.09 9.08 23.84
C HIS A 187 -1.32 8.89 22.95
N ARG A 188 -2.46 9.49 23.31
CA ARG A 188 -3.66 9.47 22.46
C ARG A 188 -3.43 10.18 21.12
N LEU A 189 -2.70 11.29 21.12
CA LEU A 189 -2.34 11.98 19.88
C LEU A 189 -1.46 11.08 18.99
N SER A 190 -0.47 10.39 19.55
CA SER A 190 0.38 9.44 18.81
C SER A 190 -0.46 8.29 18.21
N GLN A 191 -1.42 7.76 18.98
CA GLN A 191 -2.36 6.74 18.49
C GLN A 191 -3.23 7.27 17.35
N ASN A 192 -3.73 8.50 17.46
CA ASN A 192 -4.50 9.14 16.39
C ASN A 192 -3.66 9.34 15.12
N HIS A 193 -2.38 9.73 15.22
CA HIS A 193 -1.50 9.82 14.06
C HIS A 193 -1.36 8.46 13.35
N ALA A 194 -1.24 7.36 14.08
CA ALA A 194 -1.23 6.03 13.49
C ALA A 194 -2.57 5.71 12.78
N SER A 195 -3.71 6.10 13.37
CA SER A 195 -5.03 5.96 12.73
C SER A 195 -5.15 6.79 11.45
N VAL A 196 -4.63 8.01 11.45
CA VAL A 196 -4.55 8.87 10.24
C VAL A 196 -3.72 8.21 9.14
N ASP A 197 -2.59 7.58 9.48
CA ASP A 197 -1.76 6.90 8.47
C ASP A 197 -2.47 5.68 7.88
N VAL A 198 -3.20 4.91 8.70
CA VAL A 198 -4.05 3.82 8.23
C VAL A 198 -5.16 4.34 7.30
N ALA A 199 -5.87 5.40 7.69
CA ALA A 199 -6.91 6.01 6.87
C ALA A 199 -6.35 6.56 5.54
N ARG A 200 -5.15 7.14 5.55
CA ARG A 200 -4.45 7.61 4.34
C ARG A 200 -4.09 6.45 3.41
N ALA A 201 -3.65 5.33 3.96
CA ALA A 201 -3.40 4.12 3.19
C ALA A 201 -4.70 3.58 2.53
N GLN A 202 -5.84 3.64 3.24
CA GLN A 202 -7.15 3.27 2.69
C GLN A 202 -7.56 4.16 1.51
N VAL A 203 -7.37 5.49 1.62
CA VAL A 203 -7.60 6.44 0.52
C VAL A 203 -6.72 6.09 -0.68
N SER A 204 -5.44 5.78 -0.44
CA SER A 204 -4.51 5.41 -1.51
C SER A 204 -4.94 4.11 -2.22
N LEU A 205 -5.40 3.11 -1.47
CA LEU A 205 -5.92 1.86 -2.00
C LEU A 205 -7.21 2.09 -2.83
N ALA A 206 -8.13 2.92 -2.32
CA ALA A 206 -9.36 3.24 -3.03
C ALA A 206 -9.06 4.01 -4.34
N LYS A 207 -8.11 4.95 -4.34
CA LYS A 207 -7.64 5.65 -5.55
C LYS A 207 -7.00 4.71 -6.56
N LEU A 208 -6.19 3.77 -6.10
CA LEU A 208 -5.57 2.75 -6.94
C LEU A 208 -6.64 1.86 -7.60
N ASN A 209 -7.61 1.37 -6.84
CA ASN A 209 -8.70 0.57 -7.37
C ASN A 209 -9.56 1.35 -8.38
N LEU A 210 -9.82 2.63 -8.12
CA LEU A 210 -10.49 3.51 -9.07
C LEU A 210 -9.66 3.69 -10.35
N SER A 211 -8.33 3.82 -10.25
CA SER A 211 -7.49 3.92 -11.45
C SER A 211 -7.53 2.66 -12.32
N TYR A 212 -7.75 1.49 -11.73
CA TYR A 212 -7.86 0.21 -12.44
C TYR A 212 -9.18 0.02 -13.20
N THR A 213 -10.18 0.90 -12.98
CA THR A 213 -11.41 0.91 -13.80
C THR A 213 -11.16 1.39 -15.23
N VAL A 214 -10.05 2.10 -15.46
CA VAL A 214 -9.60 2.50 -16.79
C VAL A 214 -8.47 1.57 -17.21
N ILE A 215 -8.76 0.67 -18.14
CA ILE A 215 -7.80 -0.31 -18.66
C ILE A 215 -7.06 0.32 -19.84
N VAL A 216 -5.73 0.39 -19.72
CA VAL A 216 -4.86 1.00 -20.73
C VAL A 216 -3.93 -0.05 -21.36
N ALA A 217 -3.47 0.24 -22.58
CA ALA A 217 -2.49 -0.57 -23.28
C ALA A 217 -1.17 -0.61 -22.50
N THR A 218 -0.65 -1.82 -22.26
CA THR A 218 0.60 -2.05 -21.49
C THR A 218 1.85 -1.91 -22.35
N ALA A 219 1.71 -2.07 -23.68
CA ALA A 219 2.78 -1.99 -24.68
C ALA A 219 2.25 -1.36 -25.97
N ASP A 220 3.17 -0.94 -26.83
CA ASP A 220 2.86 -0.57 -28.22
C ASP A 220 2.61 -1.84 -29.02
N GLY A 221 1.60 -1.84 -29.86
CA GLY A 221 1.28 -3.01 -30.68
C GLY A 221 -0.02 -2.87 -31.46
N VAL A 222 -0.55 -4.01 -31.90
CA VAL A 222 -1.83 -4.12 -32.59
C VAL A 222 -2.77 -4.93 -31.72
N VAL A 223 -3.93 -4.36 -31.44
CA VAL A 223 -4.97 -5.02 -30.63
C VAL A 223 -5.53 -6.23 -31.38
N GLY A 224 -5.62 -7.36 -30.70
CA GLY A 224 -6.17 -8.59 -31.25
C GLY A 224 -7.69 -8.58 -31.36
N LYS A 225 -8.26 -9.79 -31.48
CA LYS A 225 -9.72 -9.96 -31.57
C LYS A 225 -10.40 -9.58 -30.25
N LYS A 226 -11.54 -8.92 -30.35
CA LYS A 226 -12.36 -8.49 -29.22
C LYS A 226 -13.24 -9.63 -28.71
N ASN A 227 -12.98 -10.09 -27.48
CA ASN A 227 -13.78 -11.14 -26.83
C ASN A 227 -14.69 -10.59 -25.73
N ILE A 228 -14.91 -9.26 -25.70
CA ILE A 228 -15.66 -8.55 -24.66
C ILE A 228 -16.74 -7.64 -25.28
N HIS A 229 -17.80 -7.39 -24.51
CA HIS A 229 -18.93 -6.57 -24.94
C HIS A 229 -19.29 -5.53 -23.88
N VAL A 230 -19.80 -4.37 -24.33
CA VAL A 230 -20.35 -3.35 -23.43
C VAL A 230 -21.51 -3.94 -22.64
N GLY A 231 -21.56 -3.67 -21.33
CA GLY A 231 -22.53 -4.25 -20.39
C GLY A 231 -22.17 -5.63 -19.86
N GLN A 232 -21.06 -6.24 -20.32
CA GLN A 232 -20.57 -7.51 -19.79
C GLN A 232 -19.93 -7.31 -18.39
N LEU A 233 -20.23 -8.23 -17.47
CA LEU A 233 -19.55 -8.30 -16.17
C LEU A 233 -18.17 -8.94 -16.37
N VAL A 234 -17.13 -8.30 -15.86
CA VAL A 234 -15.75 -8.83 -15.83
C VAL A 234 -15.28 -9.04 -14.40
N GLN A 235 -14.38 -10.02 -14.24
CA GLN A 235 -13.78 -10.34 -12.94
C GLN A 235 -12.28 -9.99 -12.94
N PRO A 236 -11.68 -9.75 -11.75
CA PRO A 236 -10.25 -9.56 -11.64
C PRO A 236 -9.49 -10.77 -12.21
N GLY A 237 -8.46 -10.52 -13.02
CA GLY A 237 -7.66 -11.54 -13.70
C GLY A 237 -8.22 -11.97 -15.07
N GLN A 238 -9.41 -11.59 -15.44
CA GLN A 238 -10.00 -11.93 -16.74
C GLN A 238 -9.25 -11.21 -17.86
N ALA A 239 -8.83 -11.96 -18.89
CA ALA A 239 -8.24 -11.39 -20.09
C ALA A 239 -9.30 -10.58 -20.86
N MET A 240 -8.95 -9.37 -21.23
CA MET A 240 -9.82 -8.43 -21.92
C MET A 240 -9.50 -8.41 -23.42
N VAL A 241 -8.22 -8.31 -23.72
CA VAL A 241 -7.70 -8.23 -25.11
C VAL A 241 -6.21 -8.54 -25.10
N ASP A 242 -5.70 -9.00 -26.22
CA ASP A 242 -4.29 -9.25 -26.47
C ASP A 242 -3.70 -8.12 -27.33
N ILE A 243 -2.46 -7.73 -27.08
CA ILE A 243 -1.69 -6.76 -27.86
C ILE A 243 -0.42 -7.45 -28.38
#